data_4b21296250f6a983c15c6f033bf40f25
#
_entry.id   4b21296250f6a983c15c6f033bf40f25
#
_cell.length_a   1.000
_cell.length_b   1.000
_cell.length_c   1.000
_cell.angle_alpha   90.00
_cell.angle_beta   90.00
_cell.angle_gamma   90.00
#
_symmetry.space_group_name_H-M   'P 1'
#
loop_
_entity.id
_entity.type
_entity.pdbx_description
1 polymer ?
#
loop_
_entity_poly.entity_id
_entity_poly.type
_entity_poly.pdbx_seq_one_letter_code
_entity_poly.pdbx_strand_id
1 'polypeptide(L)'
;MCIRDRFHSLQKFKNISYTDKFKNKLEYKYLPIDSVAIYVPGSTASYPSSVLMNAIPALVAGVKRIVMINPGHKGKQNPAVLYAAKKCNINEIYSIGGPSAIAALAYGTNKIKKVNKIVGPGNAYVAAAKKEVFGDVGIEGMTAGPSEITVVADKFSNPEWIASDLIGQAEHDILAQCILITLSLIHISEPTRPSLI
;
A
#
# COMPACT_ATOMS: atom_id res chain seq x y z
N MET A 1 5.48 -17.57 -10.15
CA MET A 1 4.19 -17.13 -9.59
C MET A 1 4.31 -17.07 -8.07
N CYS A 2 4.15 -15.89 -7.49
CA CYS A 2 4.31 -15.62 -6.05
C CYS A 2 3.06 -16.10 -5.28
N ILE A 3 3.20 -16.35 -3.97
CA ILE A 3 2.04 -16.66 -3.09
C ILE A 3 1.00 -15.52 -3.17
N ARG A 4 1.43 -14.27 -3.26
CA ARG A 4 0.55 -13.10 -3.38
C ARG A 4 -0.29 -13.13 -4.66
N ASP A 5 0.26 -13.55 -5.81
CA ASP A 5 -0.48 -13.67 -7.07
C ASP A 5 -1.61 -14.69 -6.93
N ARG A 6 -1.35 -15.83 -6.25
CA ARG A 6 -2.36 -16.85 -5.98
C ARG A 6 -3.47 -16.32 -5.10
N PHE A 7 -3.13 -15.64 -4.01
CA PHE A 7 -4.11 -15.07 -3.09
C PHE A 7 -5.00 -14.04 -3.79
N HIS A 8 -4.41 -13.06 -4.49
CA HIS A 8 -5.18 -12.03 -5.18
C HIS A 8 -5.99 -12.59 -6.37
N SER A 9 -5.55 -13.69 -6.99
CA SER A 9 -6.33 -14.36 -8.03
C SER A 9 -7.66 -14.92 -7.51
N LEU A 10 -7.72 -15.28 -6.23
CA LEU A 10 -8.97 -15.73 -5.58
C LEU A 10 -9.95 -14.59 -5.32
N GLN A 11 -9.46 -13.34 -5.24
CA GLN A 11 -10.26 -12.14 -5.01
C GLN A 11 -10.92 -11.61 -6.29
N LYS A 12 -10.59 -12.18 -7.45
CA LYS A 12 -11.13 -11.72 -8.73
C LYS A 12 -12.63 -11.99 -8.81
N PHE A 13 -13.41 -10.95 -9.02
CA PHE A 13 -14.85 -11.04 -9.18
C PHE A 13 -15.20 -11.79 -10.47
N LYS A 14 -16.27 -12.59 -10.40
CA LYS A 14 -16.83 -13.28 -11.57
C LYS A 14 -17.96 -12.45 -12.16
N ASN A 15 -18.04 -12.38 -13.47
CA ASN A 15 -19.17 -11.78 -14.15
C ASN A 15 -20.45 -12.56 -13.80
N ILE A 16 -21.56 -11.86 -13.67
CA ILE A 16 -22.88 -12.43 -13.41
C ILE A 16 -23.69 -12.30 -14.69
N SER A 17 -24.32 -13.38 -15.10
CA SER A 17 -25.26 -13.38 -16.22
C SER A 17 -26.54 -14.09 -15.78
N TYR A 18 -27.68 -13.44 -16.02
CA TYR A 18 -29.00 -13.94 -15.69
C TYR A 18 -29.93 -13.75 -16.89
N THR A 19 -30.70 -14.77 -17.20
CA THR A 19 -31.75 -14.72 -18.25
C THR A 19 -33.09 -14.96 -17.59
N ASP A 20 -34.02 -14.04 -17.74
CA ASP A 20 -35.35 -14.16 -17.17
C ASP A 20 -36.28 -15.10 -18.03
N LYS A 21 -37.47 -15.33 -17.54
CA LYS A 21 -38.48 -16.15 -18.24
C LYS A 21 -38.95 -15.58 -19.59
N PHE A 22 -38.71 -14.30 -19.85
CA PHE A 22 -39.02 -13.62 -21.11
C PHE A 22 -37.84 -13.57 -22.06
N LYS A 23 -36.72 -14.26 -21.72
CA LYS A 23 -35.45 -14.29 -22.48
C LYS A 23 -34.68 -12.96 -22.45
N ASN A 24 -34.99 -12.04 -21.53
CA ASN A 24 -34.20 -10.87 -21.32
C ASN A 24 -32.90 -11.25 -20.62
N LYS A 25 -31.76 -10.83 -21.17
CA LYS A 25 -30.43 -11.13 -20.64
C LYS A 25 -29.91 -9.94 -19.84
N LEU A 26 -29.64 -10.13 -18.55
CA LEU A 26 -29.01 -9.17 -17.65
C LEU A 26 -27.58 -9.62 -17.35
N GLU A 27 -26.63 -8.73 -17.54
CA GLU A 27 -25.21 -9.02 -17.29
C GLU A 27 -24.59 -7.94 -16.41
N TYR A 28 -23.84 -8.39 -15.41
CA TYR A 28 -22.95 -7.55 -14.61
C TYR A 28 -21.51 -7.94 -14.92
N LYS A 29 -20.75 -7.01 -15.51
CA LYS A 29 -19.37 -7.26 -15.95
C LYS A 29 -18.39 -6.47 -15.11
N TYR A 30 -17.38 -7.15 -14.59
CA TYR A 30 -16.24 -6.54 -13.94
C TYR A 30 -15.14 -6.32 -14.97
N LEU A 31 -14.79 -5.06 -15.21
CA LEU A 31 -13.75 -4.69 -16.15
C LEU A 31 -12.60 -4.02 -15.39
N PRO A 32 -11.33 -4.25 -15.79
CA PRO A 32 -10.21 -3.52 -15.26
C PRO A 32 -10.30 -2.05 -15.65
N ILE A 33 -9.79 -1.17 -14.79
CA ILE A 33 -9.49 0.22 -15.18
C ILE A 33 -8.27 0.26 -16.10
N ASP A 34 -8.16 1.29 -16.93
CA ASP A 34 -7.07 1.37 -17.92
C ASP A 34 -5.71 1.61 -17.29
N SER A 35 -5.65 2.43 -16.23
CA SER A 35 -4.40 2.82 -15.60
C SER A 35 -4.52 3.07 -14.11
N VAL A 36 -3.46 2.72 -13.38
CA VAL A 36 -3.31 2.98 -11.95
C VAL A 36 -1.94 3.54 -11.65
N ALA A 37 -1.87 4.52 -10.77
CA ALA A 37 -0.62 4.95 -10.18
C ALA A 37 -0.46 4.39 -8.77
N ILE A 38 0.71 3.84 -8.49
CA ILE A 38 1.09 3.41 -7.15
C ILE A 38 2.04 4.43 -6.54
N TYR A 39 1.66 4.97 -5.40
CA TYR A 39 2.53 5.85 -4.62
C TYR A 39 3.33 5.02 -3.64
N VAL A 40 4.65 5.03 -3.79
CA VAL A 40 5.58 4.28 -2.93
C VAL A 40 6.41 5.30 -2.16
N PRO A 41 6.24 5.43 -0.84
CA PRO A 41 7.06 6.31 -0.03
C PRO A 41 8.55 5.96 -0.14
N GLY A 42 9.43 6.94 0.05
CA GLY A 42 10.87 6.71 -0.12
C GLY A 42 11.76 7.75 0.55
N SER A 43 11.18 8.68 1.35
CA SER A 43 11.94 9.76 1.98
C SER A 43 12.76 9.31 3.19
N THR A 44 12.20 8.46 4.05
CA THR A 44 12.82 7.99 5.30
C THR A 44 13.26 6.53 5.21
N ALA A 45 12.42 5.67 4.66
CA ALA A 45 12.70 4.26 4.49
C ALA A 45 12.33 3.79 3.08
N SER A 46 12.81 2.62 2.70
CA SER A 46 12.54 2.01 1.39
C SER A 46 11.53 0.89 1.55
N TYR A 47 10.46 0.94 0.76
CA TYR A 47 9.34 0.01 0.88
C TYR A 47 9.12 -0.81 -0.41
N PRO A 48 9.99 -1.80 -0.71
CA PRO A 48 9.76 -2.71 -1.84
C PRO A 48 8.47 -3.54 -1.67
N SER A 49 8.06 -3.79 -0.42
CA SER A 49 6.78 -4.43 -0.11
C SER A 49 5.59 -3.61 -0.59
N SER A 50 5.62 -2.27 -0.45
CA SER A 50 4.56 -1.40 -0.94
C SER A 50 4.40 -1.47 -2.46
N VAL A 51 5.49 -1.67 -3.20
CA VAL A 51 5.41 -1.92 -4.64
C VAL A 51 4.60 -3.18 -4.90
N LEU A 52 4.97 -4.29 -4.26
CA LEU A 52 4.32 -5.59 -4.47
C LEU A 52 2.86 -5.57 -4.02
N MET A 53 2.56 -4.96 -2.88
CA MET A 53 1.21 -4.90 -2.32
C MET A 53 0.23 -4.10 -3.19
N ASN A 54 0.70 -3.11 -3.92
CA ASN A 54 -0.14 -2.31 -4.81
C ASN A 54 -0.13 -2.82 -6.25
N ALA A 55 1.02 -3.26 -6.76
CA ALA A 55 1.16 -3.68 -8.15
C ALA A 55 0.52 -5.04 -8.42
N ILE A 56 0.66 -6.02 -7.52
CA ILE A 56 0.15 -7.38 -7.75
C ILE A 56 -1.37 -7.40 -7.88
N PRO A 57 -2.17 -6.77 -6.98
CA PRO A 57 -3.60 -6.67 -7.17
C PRO A 57 -4.00 -6.00 -8.50
N ALA A 58 -3.29 -4.94 -8.90
CA ALA A 58 -3.53 -4.26 -10.16
C ALA A 58 -3.27 -5.18 -11.37
N LEU A 59 -2.17 -5.93 -11.37
CA LEU A 59 -1.86 -6.93 -12.41
C LEU A 59 -2.91 -8.04 -12.47
N VAL A 60 -3.31 -8.56 -11.31
CA VAL A 60 -4.35 -9.61 -11.23
C VAL A 60 -5.70 -9.10 -11.72
N ALA A 61 -6.04 -7.84 -11.41
CA ALA A 61 -7.24 -7.20 -11.92
C ALA A 61 -7.20 -6.97 -13.45
N GLY A 62 -6.02 -7.04 -14.08
CA GLY A 62 -5.85 -6.88 -15.52
C GLY A 62 -5.60 -5.42 -15.95
N VAL A 63 -5.16 -4.56 -15.04
CA VAL A 63 -4.79 -3.18 -15.35
C VAL A 63 -3.60 -3.17 -16.30
N LYS A 64 -3.73 -2.49 -17.44
CA LYS A 64 -2.71 -2.52 -18.50
C LYS A 64 -1.54 -1.56 -18.24
N ARG A 65 -1.82 -0.40 -17.65
CA ARG A 65 -0.82 0.63 -17.38
C ARG A 65 -0.69 0.86 -15.88
N ILE A 66 0.48 0.51 -15.33
CA ILE A 66 0.83 0.76 -13.92
C ILE A 66 1.98 1.76 -13.89
N VAL A 67 1.77 2.87 -13.21
CA VAL A 67 2.74 3.94 -13.04
C VAL A 67 3.23 3.93 -11.60
N MET A 68 4.51 4.03 -11.35
CA MET A 68 5.07 4.13 -10.00
C MET A 68 5.59 5.54 -9.73
N ILE A 69 5.15 6.11 -8.64
CA ILE A 69 5.74 7.30 -8.04
C ILE A 69 6.57 6.88 -6.84
N ASN A 70 7.83 7.26 -6.82
CA ASN A 70 8.70 7.07 -5.68
C ASN A 70 9.68 8.25 -5.59
N PRO A 71 9.62 9.09 -4.54
CA PRO A 71 10.49 10.25 -4.41
C PRO A 71 11.96 9.90 -4.21
N GLY A 72 12.25 8.64 -3.85
CA GLY A 72 13.59 8.23 -3.48
C GLY A 72 14.08 8.88 -2.19
N HIS A 73 15.30 8.56 -1.79
CA HIS A 73 15.99 9.21 -0.67
C HIS A 73 17.14 10.05 -1.21
N LYS A 74 17.14 11.35 -0.92
CA LYS A 74 18.14 12.31 -1.45
C LYS A 74 18.35 12.20 -2.97
N GLY A 75 17.26 12.03 -3.72
CA GLY A 75 17.27 11.92 -5.17
C GLY A 75 17.73 10.56 -5.73
N LYS A 76 18.02 9.58 -4.87
CA LYS A 76 18.42 8.25 -5.28
C LYS A 76 17.32 7.23 -5.03
N GLN A 77 17.03 6.41 -6.04
CA GLN A 77 16.10 5.29 -5.93
C GLN A 77 16.76 4.09 -5.26
N ASN A 78 16.04 3.42 -4.37
CA ASN A 78 16.54 2.21 -3.74
C ASN A 78 16.50 1.03 -4.74
N PRO A 79 17.61 0.29 -4.92
CA PRO A 79 17.65 -0.84 -5.85
C PRO A 79 16.61 -1.93 -5.58
N ALA A 80 16.25 -2.19 -4.31
CA ALA A 80 15.23 -3.18 -3.96
C ALA A 80 13.84 -2.75 -4.43
N VAL A 81 13.52 -1.43 -4.35
CA VAL A 81 12.26 -0.86 -4.87
C VAL A 81 12.21 -1.00 -6.39
N LEU A 82 13.30 -0.64 -7.07
CA LEU A 82 13.39 -0.80 -8.54
C LEU A 82 13.32 -2.26 -8.98
N TYR A 83 13.95 -3.16 -8.23
CA TYR A 83 13.86 -4.60 -8.49
C TYR A 83 12.44 -5.12 -8.35
N ALA A 84 11.72 -4.71 -7.28
CA ALA A 84 10.31 -5.05 -7.09
C ALA A 84 9.43 -4.52 -8.25
N ALA A 85 9.66 -3.28 -8.67
CA ALA A 85 8.96 -2.68 -9.81
C ALA A 85 9.22 -3.46 -11.10
N LYS A 86 10.49 -3.82 -11.38
CA LYS A 86 10.87 -4.66 -12.53
C LYS A 86 10.19 -6.02 -12.50
N LYS A 87 10.10 -6.66 -11.33
CA LYS A 87 9.40 -7.95 -11.16
C LYS A 87 7.90 -7.85 -11.39
N CYS A 88 7.32 -6.67 -11.22
CA CYS A 88 5.92 -6.37 -11.53
C CYS A 88 5.72 -5.78 -12.94
N ASN A 89 6.73 -5.79 -13.80
CA ASN A 89 6.70 -5.22 -15.16
C ASN A 89 6.26 -3.74 -15.20
N ILE A 90 6.63 -2.96 -14.16
CA ILE A 90 6.36 -1.52 -14.12
C ILE A 90 7.47 -0.81 -14.90
N ASN A 91 7.10 -0.19 -16.02
CA ASN A 91 8.04 0.50 -16.91
C ASN A 91 8.01 2.02 -16.75
N GLU A 92 6.94 2.58 -16.17
CA GLU A 92 6.81 4.01 -15.90
C GLU A 92 7.08 4.30 -14.44
N ILE A 93 8.25 4.90 -14.16
CA ILE A 93 8.69 5.25 -12.80
C ILE A 93 9.11 6.71 -12.78
N TYR A 94 8.52 7.49 -11.87
CA TYR A 94 8.83 8.91 -11.72
C TYR A 94 9.39 9.21 -10.33
N SER A 95 10.55 9.87 -10.29
CA SER A 95 11.25 10.25 -9.05
C SER A 95 10.70 11.58 -8.50
N ILE A 96 9.40 11.64 -8.27
CA ILE A 96 8.70 12.78 -7.69
C ILE A 96 7.89 12.33 -6.47
N GLY A 97 7.45 13.26 -5.66
CA GLY A 97 6.64 12.96 -4.48
C GLY A 97 5.82 14.14 -4.02
N GLY A 98 5.13 13.97 -2.89
CA GLY A 98 4.30 15.01 -2.31
C GLY A 98 3.04 15.34 -3.11
N PRO A 99 2.37 16.47 -2.78
CA PRO A 99 1.14 16.92 -3.45
C PRO A 99 1.29 17.10 -4.97
N SER A 100 2.44 17.60 -5.43
CA SER A 100 2.71 17.81 -6.85
C SER A 100 2.64 16.53 -7.66
N ALA A 101 3.07 15.40 -7.09
CA ALA A 101 2.98 14.10 -7.73
C ALA A 101 1.53 13.64 -7.87
N ILE A 102 0.70 13.86 -6.86
CA ILE A 102 -0.72 13.52 -6.88
C ILE A 102 -1.45 14.34 -7.93
N ALA A 103 -1.22 15.66 -7.97
CA ALA A 103 -1.80 16.55 -8.99
C ALA A 103 -1.36 16.15 -10.41
N ALA A 104 -0.07 15.84 -10.62
CA ALA A 104 0.43 15.40 -11.91
C ALA A 104 -0.21 14.09 -12.39
N LEU A 105 -0.53 13.18 -11.47
CA LEU A 105 -1.21 11.93 -11.81
C LEU A 105 -2.71 12.11 -12.08
N ALA A 106 -3.35 13.02 -11.35
CA ALA A 106 -4.79 13.27 -11.49
C ALA A 106 -5.11 14.03 -12.78
N TYR A 107 -4.37 15.10 -13.06
CA TYR A 107 -4.64 16.01 -14.18
C TYR A 107 -3.78 15.76 -15.41
N GLY A 108 -2.64 15.13 -15.23
CA GLY A 108 -1.65 14.94 -16.27
C GLY A 108 -0.72 16.16 -16.43
N THR A 109 0.38 15.95 -17.13
CA THR A 109 1.35 16.97 -17.53
C THR A 109 1.87 16.62 -18.92
N ASN A 110 2.73 17.46 -19.51
CA ASN A 110 3.39 17.13 -20.78
C ASN A 110 4.23 15.84 -20.73
N LYS A 111 4.67 15.42 -19.53
CA LYS A 111 5.53 14.23 -19.34
C LYS A 111 4.80 13.06 -18.67
N ILE A 112 3.78 13.31 -17.89
CA ILE A 112 3.04 12.30 -17.12
C ILE A 112 1.61 12.30 -17.60
N LYS A 113 1.17 11.21 -18.21
CA LYS A 113 -0.24 11.04 -18.59
C LYS A 113 -1.06 10.76 -17.35
N LYS A 114 -2.24 11.40 -17.24
CA LYS A 114 -3.19 11.15 -16.15
C LYS A 114 -3.51 9.65 -15.99
N VAL A 115 -3.94 9.27 -14.81
CA VAL A 115 -4.34 7.90 -14.47
C VAL A 115 -5.80 7.86 -14.02
N ASN A 116 -6.38 6.67 -14.04
CA ASN A 116 -7.77 6.48 -13.59
C ASN A 116 -7.87 6.33 -12.07
N LYS A 117 -6.82 5.83 -11.41
CA LYS A 117 -6.81 5.60 -9.95
C LYS A 117 -5.41 5.81 -9.39
N ILE A 118 -5.34 6.34 -8.16
CA ILE A 118 -4.10 6.49 -7.38
C ILE A 118 -4.26 5.66 -6.11
N VAL A 119 -3.29 4.78 -5.85
CA VAL A 119 -3.25 3.91 -4.66
C VAL A 119 -1.91 4.02 -3.95
N GLY A 120 -1.83 3.48 -2.76
CA GLY A 120 -0.60 3.43 -1.96
C GLY A 120 -0.55 4.51 -0.88
N PRO A 121 0.23 4.26 0.19
CA PRO A 121 0.31 5.14 1.35
C PRO A 121 1.14 6.40 1.03
N GLY A 122 0.92 7.46 1.80
CA GLY A 122 1.70 8.69 1.74
C GLY A 122 1.63 9.43 3.07
N ASN A 123 2.42 10.48 3.22
CA ASN A 123 2.37 11.35 4.40
C ASN A 123 1.09 12.22 4.39
N ALA A 124 0.90 13.02 5.46
CA ALA A 124 -0.27 13.89 5.62
C ALA A 124 -0.50 14.83 4.42
N TYR A 125 0.57 15.36 3.81
CA TYR A 125 0.47 16.22 2.63
C TYR A 125 -0.02 15.46 1.40
N VAL A 126 0.41 14.22 1.21
CA VAL A 126 -0.06 13.34 0.14
C VAL A 126 -1.50 12.96 0.37
N ALA A 127 -1.88 12.67 1.62
CA ALA A 127 -3.26 12.35 1.99
C ALA A 127 -4.20 13.55 1.73
N ALA A 128 -3.79 14.76 2.11
CA ALA A 128 -4.53 15.99 1.81
C ALA A 128 -4.70 16.18 0.29
N ALA A 129 -3.62 16.05 -0.48
CA ALA A 129 -3.69 16.18 -1.94
C ALA A 129 -4.59 15.12 -2.58
N LYS A 130 -4.59 13.88 -2.09
CA LYS A 130 -5.52 12.83 -2.54
C LYS A 130 -6.98 13.21 -2.27
N LYS A 131 -7.24 13.88 -1.15
CA LYS A 131 -8.57 14.33 -0.77
C LYS A 131 -9.06 15.41 -1.72
N GLU A 132 -8.20 16.35 -2.11
CA GLU A 132 -8.51 17.43 -3.05
C GLU A 132 -8.85 16.93 -4.46
N VAL A 133 -8.19 15.87 -4.93
CA VAL A 133 -8.43 15.31 -6.28
C VAL A 133 -9.46 14.16 -6.27
N PHE A 134 -10.11 13.92 -5.13
CA PHE A 134 -11.15 12.90 -5.03
C PHE A 134 -12.36 13.28 -5.89
N GLY A 135 -12.73 12.41 -6.81
CA GLY A 135 -13.79 12.69 -7.79
C GLY A 135 -13.24 12.95 -9.20
N ASP A 136 -12.07 13.57 -9.31
CA ASP A 136 -11.37 13.77 -10.59
C ASP A 136 -10.58 12.52 -10.99
N VAL A 137 -10.09 11.80 -9.99
CA VAL A 137 -9.40 10.52 -10.12
C VAL A 137 -9.83 9.57 -9.00
N GLY A 138 -9.87 8.27 -9.27
CA GLY A 138 -10.15 7.28 -8.23
C GLY A 138 -9.06 7.28 -7.18
N ILE A 139 -9.44 7.35 -5.91
CA ILE A 139 -8.50 7.34 -4.77
C ILE A 139 -8.77 6.15 -3.88
N GLU A 140 -7.72 5.55 -3.38
CA GLU A 140 -7.78 4.53 -2.33
C GLU A 140 -6.90 4.93 -1.16
N GLY A 141 -7.34 4.59 0.07
CA GLY A 141 -6.59 4.85 1.29
C GLY A 141 -6.44 6.35 1.56
N MET A 142 -7.55 7.08 1.70
CA MET A 142 -7.51 8.52 2.05
C MET A 142 -7.01 8.78 3.46
N THR A 143 -7.14 7.81 4.35
CA THR A 143 -6.64 7.87 5.73
C THR A 143 -5.39 7.01 5.85
N ALA A 144 -4.23 7.62 5.68
CA ALA A 144 -2.97 7.06 6.16
C ALA A 144 -2.64 7.77 7.48
N GLY A 145 -2.61 7.02 8.55
CA GLY A 145 -2.18 7.45 9.87
C GLY A 145 -1.15 6.49 10.42
N PRO A 146 -0.52 6.79 11.57
CA PRO A 146 0.31 5.85 12.27
C PRO A 146 -0.52 4.62 12.63
N SER A 147 0.05 3.44 12.41
CA SER A 147 -0.62 2.18 12.72
C SER A 147 -0.46 1.84 14.19
N GLU A 148 -1.48 1.20 14.75
CA GLU A 148 -1.46 0.67 16.11
C GLU A 148 -1.43 -0.85 16.03
N ILE A 149 -0.67 -1.49 16.90
CA ILE A 149 -0.67 -2.94 17.07
C ILE A 149 -1.02 -3.29 18.51
N THR A 150 -1.90 -4.25 18.68
CA THR A 150 -2.16 -4.87 19.99
C THR A 150 -1.83 -6.35 19.90
N VAL A 151 -0.87 -6.77 20.70
CA VAL A 151 -0.49 -8.18 20.83
C VAL A 151 -1.10 -8.72 22.11
N VAL A 152 -1.88 -9.79 21.99
CA VAL A 152 -2.43 -10.51 23.15
C VAL A 152 -1.61 -11.79 23.34
N ALA A 153 -1.00 -11.94 24.51
CA ALA A 153 -0.10 -13.04 24.80
C ALA A 153 -0.45 -13.73 26.11
N ASP A 154 -0.29 -15.03 26.13
CA ASP A 154 -0.43 -15.88 27.32
C ASP A 154 0.93 -16.44 27.77
N LYS A 155 0.92 -17.28 28.80
CA LYS A 155 2.13 -17.92 29.36
C LYS A 155 2.85 -18.87 28.38
N PHE A 156 2.22 -19.27 27.30
CA PHE A 156 2.78 -20.18 26.30
C PHE A 156 3.35 -19.44 25.09
N SER A 157 3.07 -18.16 24.99
CA SER A 157 3.55 -17.34 23.89
C SER A 157 5.05 -17.07 24.02
N ASN A 158 5.78 -17.08 22.90
CA ASN A 158 7.22 -16.81 22.90
C ASN A 158 7.49 -15.30 23.05
N PRO A 159 8.20 -14.86 24.13
CA PRO A 159 8.46 -13.45 24.38
C PRO A 159 9.28 -12.76 23.27
N GLU A 160 10.22 -13.47 22.63
CA GLU A 160 11.05 -12.91 21.55
C GLU A 160 10.22 -12.59 20.31
N TRP A 161 9.24 -13.42 19.99
CA TRP A 161 8.33 -13.15 18.86
C TRP A 161 7.43 -11.99 19.17
N ILE A 162 6.88 -11.90 20.39
CA ILE A 162 6.09 -10.76 20.83
C ILE A 162 6.88 -9.46 20.73
N ALA A 163 8.12 -9.48 21.24
CA ALA A 163 9.00 -8.31 21.17
C ALA A 163 9.29 -7.93 19.72
N SER A 164 9.54 -8.89 18.83
CA SER A 164 9.80 -8.64 17.42
C SER A 164 8.60 -8.00 16.72
N ASP A 165 7.38 -8.46 17.02
CA ASP A 165 6.16 -7.90 16.45
C ASP A 165 5.93 -6.46 16.90
N LEU A 166 6.11 -6.19 18.20
CA LEU A 166 5.96 -4.85 18.76
C LEU A 166 7.02 -3.88 18.22
N ILE A 167 8.29 -4.32 18.17
CA ILE A 167 9.39 -3.51 17.62
C ILE A 167 9.17 -3.23 16.13
N GLY A 168 8.76 -4.23 15.35
CA GLY A 168 8.50 -4.06 13.92
C GLY A 168 7.45 -2.98 13.64
N GLN A 169 6.46 -2.79 14.52
CA GLN A 169 5.51 -1.70 14.40
C GLN A 169 6.05 -0.38 14.98
N ALA A 170 6.76 -0.43 16.09
CA ALA A 170 7.31 0.76 16.75
C ALA A 170 8.33 1.51 15.87
N GLU A 171 9.15 0.78 15.10
CA GLU A 171 10.13 1.38 14.19
C GLU A 171 9.51 1.99 12.92
N HIS A 172 8.24 1.69 12.64
CA HIS A 172 7.57 2.13 11.42
C HIS A 172 7.22 3.61 11.42
N ASP A 173 6.82 4.17 12.56
CA ASP A 173 6.46 5.59 12.73
C ASP A 173 6.64 6.03 14.18
N ILE A 174 7.07 7.28 14.40
CA ILE A 174 7.24 7.86 15.74
C ILE A 174 5.93 8.00 16.53
N LEU A 175 4.80 8.00 15.81
CA LEU A 175 3.46 8.06 16.39
C LEU A 175 2.79 6.68 16.45
N ALA A 176 3.49 5.62 16.05
CA ALA A 176 2.97 4.25 16.17
C ALA A 176 2.75 3.87 17.64
N GLN A 177 1.64 3.18 17.90
CA GLN A 177 1.35 2.66 19.23
C GLN A 177 1.47 1.14 19.23
N CYS A 178 2.18 0.61 20.24
CA CYS A 178 2.38 -0.81 20.42
C CYS A 178 1.90 -1.22 21.79
N ILE A 179 0.85 -2.02 21.86
CA ILE A 179 0.17 -2.43 23.09
C ILE A 179 0.37 -3.92 23.29
N LEU A 180 0.86 -4.31 24.46
CA LEU A 180 0.92 -5.71 24.91
C LEU A 180 -0.14 -5.94 25.98
N ILE A 181 -1.01 -6.91 25.75
CA ILE A 181 -1.97 -7.39 26.74
C ILE A 181 -1.56 -8.80 27.18
N THR A 182 -1.15 -8.94 28.43
CA THR A 182 -0.73 -10.24 28.97
C THR A 182 -1.01 -10.35 30.47
N LEU A 183 -1.30 -11.56 30.91
CA LEU A 183 -1.35 -11.93 32.33
C LEU A 183 -0.06 -12.62 32.81
N SER A 184 0.90 -12.81 31.91
CA SER A 184 2.14 -13.52 32.19
C SER A 184 3.25 -12.57 32.63
N LEU A 185 3.77 -12.77 33.85
CA LEU A 185 4.86 -11.96 34.40
C LEU A 185 6.18 -12.08 33.60
N ILE A 186 6.42 -13.19 32.91
CA ILE A 186 7.63 -13.38 32.10
C ILE A 186 7.65 -12.47 30.85
N HIS A 187 6.51 -11.92 30.46
CA HIS A 187 6.40 -10.95 29.37
C HIS A 187 6.48 -9.50 29.86
N ILE A 188 6.53 -9.28 31.17
CA ILE A 188 6.74 -7.98 31.81
C ILE A 188 8.21 -7.92 32.22
N SER A 189 9.12 -7.81 31.26
CA SER A 189 10.45 -7.32 31.60
C SER A 189 10.31 -5.84 31.96
N GLU A 190 10.94 -5.42 33.05
CA GLU A 190 10.96 -4.00 33.44
C GLU A 190 11.32 -3.15 32.22
N PRO A 191 10.54 -2.08 31.95
CA PRO A 191 10.89 -1.20 30.85
C PRO A 191 12.26 -0.59 31.18
N THR A 192 13.30 -1.10 30.53
CA THR A 192 14.55 -0.36 30.44
C THR A 192 14.19 0.93 29.74
N ARG A 193 14.13 2.01 30.52
CA ARG A 193 14.00 3.37 29.96
C ARG A 193 15.07 3.51 28.92
N PRO A 194 14.73 3.81 27.65
CA PRO A 194 15.75 4.21 26.70
C PRO A 194 16.43 5.42 27.34
N SER A 195 17.70 5.31 27.67
CA SER A 195 18.51 6.47 27.98
C SER A 195 18.48 7.32 26.72
N LEU A 196 17.81 8.45 26.80
CA LEU A 196 17.93 9.51 25.82
C LEU A 196 19.41 9.87 25.71
N ILE A 197 20.04 9.48 24.62
CA ILE A 197 21.31 10.03 24.13
C ILE A 197 20.98 11.00 23.00
#